data_dd2397e11320d493592a0844d4223e2a
#
_entry.id   dd2397e11320d493592a0844d4223e2a
#
_cell.length_a   1.000
_cell.length_b   1.000
_cell.length_c   1.000
_cell.angle_alpha   90.00
_cell.angle_beta   90.00
_cell.angle_gamma   90.00
#
_symmetry.space_group_name_H-M   'P 1'
#
loop_
_entity.id
_entity.type
_entity.pdbx_description
1 polymer ?
#
loop_
_entity_poly.entity_id
_entity_poly.type
_entity_poly.pdbx_seq_one_letter_code
_entity_poly.pdbx_strand_id
1 'polypeptide(L)'
;MIIKRVGGAKIFSKFDLKSGFHQVAMDEESIPWTAFLVPGGLYEWLVMPFSLKNTPVVFQKKMDRCFKGTKSFIAVYIDDILVFSKNEKEHAKHLEKMLKICEDNGLVLSPTKMKIAVLTIEFWGAVIGEGTIKLQQHIIKKIVNFNKEELKTKKGLRSFLGILNYARNHIPKLGILLRPLYEKTNAHGDKRLKP
;
A
#
# COMPACT_ATOMS: atom_id res chain seq x y z
N MET A 1 -7.23 -7.89 7.68
CA MET A 1 -7.23 -6.42 7.57
C MET A 1 -6.16 -5.88 8.51
N ILE A 2 -5.21 -5.08 8.04
CA ILE A 2 -4.00 -4.63 8.77
C ILE A 2 -4.39 -3.87 10.06
N ILE A 3 -5.33 -2.96 9.96
CA ILE A 3 -5.77 -2.08 11.05
C ILE A 3 -6.24 -2.85 12.29
N LYS A 4 -6.96 -3.96 12.12
CA LYS A 4 -7.37 -4.80 13.26
C LYS A 4 -6.20 -5.51 13.94
N ARG A 5 -5.09 -5.72 13.23
CA ARG A 5 -3.91 -6.44 13.72
C ARG A 5 -3.00 -5.57 14.58
N VAL A 6 -2.95 -4.26 14.30
CA VAL A 6 -2.13 -3.30 15.06
C VAL A 6 -2.81 -2.82 16.34
N GLY A 7 -4.06 -3.22 16.58
CA GLY A 7 -4.78 -2.91 17.81
C GLY A 7 -4.05 -3.46 19.06
N GLY A 8 -3.74 -2.58 20.02
CA GLY A 8 -3.01 -2.93 21.24
C GLY A 8 -1.48 -2.85 21.14
N ALA A 9 -0.91 -2.59 19.95
CA ALA A 9 0.50 -2.26 19.82
C ALA A 9 0.77 -0.83 20.32
N LYS A 10 1.97 -0.64 20.91
CA LYS A 10 2.41 0.64 21.49
C LYS A 10 3.66 1.19 20.82
N ILE A 11 4.44 0.33 20.15
CA ILE A 11 5.72 0.69 19.52
C ILE A 11 5.67 0.23 18.07
N PHE A 12 6.13 1.09 17.17
CA PHE A 12 6.06 0.90 15.74
C PHE A 12 7.40 1.23 15.09
N SER A 13 7.76 0.45 14.07
CA SER A 13 8.84 0.80 13.14
C SER A 13 8.34 0.62 11.72
N LYS A 14 8.68 1.58 10.86
CA LYS A 14 8.35 1.54 9.44
C LYS A 14 9.63 1.54 8.63
N PHE A 15 9.68 0.67 7.65
CA PHE A 15 10.76 0.54 6.70
C PHE A 15 10.18 0.65 5.29
N ASP A 16 10.98 1.18 4.38
CA ASP A 16 10.69 1.33 2.97
C ASP A 16 11.76 0.57 2.18
N LEU A 17 11.40 -0.13 1.15
CA LEU A 17 12.36 -0.84 0.31
C LEU A 17 13.00 0.15 -0.68
N LYS A 18 14.32 0.04 -0.84
CA LYS A 18 15.07 0.85 -1.82
C LYS A 18 14.73 0.36 -3.24
N SER A 19 13.95 1.15 -4.00
CA SER A 19 13.52 0.77 -5.36
C SER A 19 12.90 -0.63 -5.40
N GLY A 20 11.94 -0.91 -4.53
CA GLY A 20 11.44 -2.26 -4.24
C GLY A 20 11.12 -3.10 -5.46
N PHE A 21 10.45 -2.55 -6.48
CA PHE A 21 10.13 -3.29 -7.70
C PHE A 21 11.37 -3.76 -8.45
N HIS A 22 12.43 -2.97 -8.52
CA HIS A 22 13.69 -3.35 -9.16
C HIS A 22 14.45 -4.45 -8.42
N GLN A 23 14.04 -4.82 -7.20
CA GLN A 23 14.60 -5.97 -6.47
C GLN A 23 13.98 -7.31 -6.88
N VAL A 24 13.07 -7.30 -7.85
CA VAL A 24 12.44 -8.51 -8.39
C VAL A 24 12.91 -8.70 -9.82
N ALA A 25 13.57 -9.83 -10.08
CA ALA A 25 13.95 -10.21 -11.44
C ALA A 25 12.70 -10.43 -12.29
N MET A 26 12.78 -10.06 -13.57
CA MET A 26 11.78 -10.43 -14.57
C MET A 26 11.88 -11.92 -14.86
N ASP A 27 10.74 -12.51 -15.14
CA ASP A 27 10.67 -13.83 -15.76
C ASP A 27 11.22 -13.77 -17.19
N GLU A 28 12.05 -14.73 -17.56
CA GLU A 28 12.78 -14.71 -18.84
C GLU A 28 11.85 -14.58 -20.05
N GLU A 29 10.72 -15.28 -20.03
CA GLU A 29 9.70 -15.20 -21.09
C GLU A 29 8.99 -13.83 -21.15
N SER A 30 9.05 -13.06 -20.06
CA SER A 30 8.42 -11.74 -19.95
C SER A 30 9.36 -10.58 -20.32
N ILE A 31 10.67 -10.80 -20.37
CA ILE A 31 11.67 -9.77 -20.67
C ILE A 31 11.40 -9.09 -22.03
N PRO A 32 11.19 -9.81 -23.14
CA PRO A 32 10.98 -9.19 -24.46
C PRO A 32 9.75 -8.27 -24.51
N TRP A 33 8.73 -8.54 -23.71
CA TRP A 33 7.51 -7.72 -23.65
C TRP A 33 7.72 -6.36 -22.94
N THR A 34 8.89 -6.16 -22.35
CA THR A 34 9.29 -4.89 -21.70
C THR A 34 10.13 -4.01 -22.59
N ALA A 35 10.35 -4.41 -23.83
CA ALA A 35 11.22 -3.71 -24.77
C ALA A 35 10.76 -2.26 -25.02
N PHE A 36 11.71 -1.33 -25.02
CA PHE A 36 11.50 0.08 -25.31
C PHE A 36 12.62 0.65 -26.15
N LEU A 37 12.28 1.57 -27.04
CA LEU A 37 13.22 2.21 -27.95
C LEU A 37 13.64 3.57 -27.38
N VAL A 38 14.94 3.82 -27.39
CA VAL A 38 15.53 5.12 -27.04
C VAL A 38 16.63 5.48 -28.06
N PRO A 39 17.05 6.75 -28.15
CA PRO A 39 18.25 7.09 -28.92
C PRO A 39 19.42 6.24 -28.47
N GLY A 40 19.93 5.39 -29.36
CA GLY A 40 21.04 4.47 -29.08
C GLY A 40 20.65 3.00 -29.08
N GLY A 41 19.37 2.62 -29.15
CA GLY A 41 18.98 1.24 -29.33
C GLY A 41 17.67 0.80 -28.68
N LEU A 42 17.41 -0.49 -28.83
CA LEU A 42 16.31 -1.21 -28.18
C LEU A 42 16.83 -1.82 -26.86
N TYR A 43 16.10 -1.59 -25.79
CA TYR A 43 16.45 -2.08 -24.45
C TYR A 43 15.29 -2.84 -23.85
N GLU A 44 15.58 -3.74 -22.90
CA GLU A 44 14.63 -4.57 -22.19
C GLU A 44 14.91 -4.49 -20.68
N TRP A 45 13.88 -4.72 -19.86
CA TRP A 45 14.03 -4.73 -18.42
C TRP A 45 14.35 -6.14 -17.90
N LEU A 46 15.50 -6.29 -17.23
CA LEU A 46 15.87 -7.52 -16.53
C LEU A 46 15.28 -7.60 -15.12
N VAL A 47 14.80 -6.47 -14.62
CA VAL A 47 14.11 -6.37 -13.32
C VAL A 47 12.75 -5.75 -13.54
N MET A 48 11.84 -5.96 -12.61
CA MET A 48 10.45 -5.49 -12.72
C MET A 48 10.38 -3.96 -12.71
N PRO A 49 10.00 -3.28 -13.83
CA PRO A 49 9.93 -1.84 -13.89
C PRO A 49 8.65 -1.30 -13.27
N PHE A 50 8.65 0.02 -13.03
CA PHE A 50 7.41 0.74 -12.70
C PHE A 50 6.44 0.72 -13.89
N SER A 51 5.17 1.00 -13.62
CA SER A 51 4.10 1.20 -14.61
C SER A 51 3.58 -0.05 -15.34
N LEU A 52 4.13 -1.23 -15.15
CA LEU A 52 3.46 -2.44 -15.62
C LEU A 52 2.21 -2.69 -14.76
N LYS A 53 1.11 -3.02 -15.41
CA LYS A 53 -0.21 -3.21 -14.78
C LYS A 53 -0.19 -4.20 -13.61
N ASN A 54 0.59 -5.26 -13.72
CA ASN A 54 0.63 -6.36 -12.76
C ASN A 54 1.72 -6.21 -11.70
N THR A 55 2.68 -5.27 -11.86
CA THR A 55 3.81 -5.06 -10.93
C THR A 55 3.39 -5.02 -9.46
N PRO A 56 2.39 -4.22 -9.04
CA PRO A 56 2.05 -4.14 -7.62
C PRO A 56 1.54 -5.47 -7.05
N VAL A 57 0.80 -6.23 -7.87
CA VAL A 57 0.23 -7.52 -7.45
C VAL A 57 1.31 -8.60 -7.34
N VAL A 58 2.21 -8.67 -8.31
CA VAL A 58 3.34 -9.61 -8.32
C VAL A 58 4.27 -9.33 -7.15
N PHE A 59 4.59 -8.05 -6.94
CA PHE A 59 5.44 -7.61 -5.82
C PHE A 59 4.82 -7.95 -4.48
N GLN A 60 3.54 -7.63 -4.27
CA GLN A 60 2.85 -7.96 -3.02
C GLN A 60 2.85 -9.47 -2.75
N LYS A 61 2.65 -10.32 -3.77
CA LYS A 61 2.73 -11.78 -3.63
C LYS A 61 4.13 -12.24 -3.18
N LYS A 62 5.20 -11.63 -3.73
CA LYS A 62 6.58 -11.92 -3.28
C LYS A 62 6.75 -11.53 -1.81
N MET A 63 6.35 -10.33 -1.43
CA MET A 63 6.43 -9.84 -0.06
C MET A 63 5.62 -10.71 0.92
N ASP A 64 4.40 -11.13 0.53
CA ASP A 64 3.58 -12.03 1.33
C ASP A 64 4.24 -13.41 1.56
N ARG A 65 5.04 -13.89 0.61
CA ARG A 65 5.84 -15.12 0.74
C ARG A 65 7.03 -14.90 1.68
N CYS A 66 7.82 -13.83 1.50
CA CYS A 66 8.96 -13.52 2.35
C CYS A 66 8.55 -13.37 3.83
N PHE A 67 7.45 -12.69 4.08
CA PHE A 67 6.93 -12.43 5.43
C PHE A 67 5.84 -13.42 5.89
N LYS A 68 5.82 -14.62 5.31
CA LYS A 68 4.88 -15.67 5.73
C LYS A 68 5.10 -16.03 7.21
N GLY A 69 4.01 -16.13 7.98
CA GLY A 69 4.06 -16.47 9.42
C GLY A 69 4.35 -15.32 10.37
N THR A 70 4.58 -14.08 9.87
CA THR A 70 4.88 -12.91 10.72
C THR A 70 3.70 -11.97 10.92
N LYS A 71 2.52 -12.35 10.45
CA LYS A 71 1.32 -11.48 10.45
C LYS A 71 0.91 -10.96 11.84
N SER A 72 1.38 -11.57 12.94
CA SER A 72 1.11 -11.12 14.30
C SER A 72 1.84 -9.84 14.69
N PHE A 73 2.97 -9.51 14.03
CA PHE A 73 3.80 -8.35 14.36
C PHE A 73 4.39 -7.61 13.15
N ILE A 74 4.18 -8.10 11.92
CA ILE A 74 4.57 -7.43 10.68
C ILE A 74 3.36 -7.25 9.78
N ALA A 75 3.21 -6.06 9.22
CA ALA A 75 2.30 -5.76 8.13
C ALA A 75 3.08 -5.23 6.95
N VAL A 76 2.83 -5.77 5.76
CA VAL A 76 3.49 -5.35 4.53
C VAL A 76 2.43 -4.85 3.56
N TYR A 77 2.71 -3.71 2.95
CA TYR A 77 1.91 -3.16 1.88
C TYR A 77 2.82 -2.56 0.80
N ILE A 78 2.96 -3.29 -0.30
CA ILE A 78 3.89 -2.97 -1.38
C ILE A 78 5.30 -2.76 -0.82
N ASP A 79 5.88 -1.56 -0.92
CA ASP A 79 7.24 -1.23 -0.48
C ASP A 79 7.35 -0.94 1.02
N ASP A 80 6.21 -0.72 1.70
CA ASP A 80 6.15 -0.36 3.11
C ASP A 80 6.08 -1.61 4.01
N ILE A 81 7.00 -1.73 4.97
CA ILE A 81 7.02 -2.77 6.01
C ILE A 81 6.78 -2.09 7.36
N LEU A 82 5.71 -2.46 8.05
CA LEU A 82 5.40 -2.00 9.40
C LEU A 82 5.63 -3.12 10.40
N VAL A 83 6.52 -2.90 11.36
CA VAL A 83 6.72 -3.74 12.54
C VAL A 83 6.01 -3.10 13.73
N PHE A 84 5.24 -3.88 14.48
CA PHE A 84 4.47 -3.38 15.62
C PHE A 84 4.51 -4.35 16.80
N SER A 85 4.57 -3.80 18.02
CA SER A 85 4.78 -4.59 19.24
C SER A 85 4.14 -3.91 20.46
N LYS A 86 3.92 -4.68 21.52
CA LYS A 86 3.32 -4.19 22.76
C LYS A 86 4.33 -3.47 23.67
N ASN A 87 5.60 -3.84 23.61
CA ASN A 87 6.68 -3.29 24.42
C ASN A 87 8.03 -3.34 23.68
N GLU A 88 9.03 -2.65 24.23
CA GLU A 88 10.36 -2.52 23.61
C GLU A 88 11.09 -3.85 23.47
N LYS A 89 11.00 -4.71 24.49
CA LYS A 89 11.68 -6.02 24.48
C LYS A 89 11.18 -6.92 23.37
N GLU A 90 9.85 -6.96 23.16
CA GLU A 90 9.25 -7.66 22.02
C GLU A 90 9.62 -6.99 20.71
N HIS A 91 9.67 -5.64 20.68
CA HIS A 91 9.97 -4.89 19.48
C HIS A 91 11.37 -5.16 18.95
N ALA A 92 12.37 -5.19 19.82
CA ALA A 92 13.75 -5.58 19.46
C ALA A 92 13.80 -6.93 18.77
N LYS A 93 13.15 -7.97 19.37
CA LYS A 93 13.09 -9.32 18.78
C LYS A 93 12.35 -9.34 17.43
N HIS A 94 11.30 -8.56 17.29
CA HIS A 94 10.55 -8.46 16.05
C HIS A 94 11.35 -7.76 14.95
N LEU A 95 12.16 -6.75 15.29
CA LEU A 95 13.09 -6.09 14.38
C LEU A 95 14.19 -7.05 13.91
N GLU A 96 14.84 -7.78 14.83
CA GLU A 96 15.83 -8.81 14.49
C GLU A 96 15.27 -9.82 13.49
N LYS A 97 14.07 -10.33 13.76
CA LYS A 97 13.41 -11.29 12.88
C LYS A 97 13.07 -10.68 11.52
N MET A 98 12.62 -9.42 11.48
CA MET A 98 12.34 -8.70 10.24
C MET A 98 13.61 -8.49 9.41
N LEU A 99 14.71 -8.06 10.04
CA LEU A 99 15.99 -7.85 9.38
C LEU A 99 16.55 -9.18 8.84
N LYS A 100 16.45 -10.27 9.61
CA LYS A 100 16.85 -11.59 9.14
C LYS A 100 16.07 -12.04 7.92
N ILE A 101 14.76 -11.81 7.88
CA ILE A 101 13.92 -12.09 6.70
C ILE A 101 14.38 -11.26 5.50
N CYS A 102 14.70 -9.98 5.68
CA CYS A 102 15.21 -9.14 4.61
C CYS A 102 16.53 -9.67 4.08
N GLU A 103 17.47 -10.02 4.95
CA GLU A 103 18.78 -10.61 4.60
C GLU A 103 18.62 -11.92 3.81
N ASP A 104 17.82 -12.86 4.35
CA ASP A 104 17.59 -14.18 3.76
C ASP A 104 16.93 -14.11 2.36
N ASN A 105 16.20 -13.03 2.08
CA ASN A 105 15.50 -12.83 0.80
C ASN A 105 16.16 -11.76 -0.09
N GLY A 106 17.31 -11.23 0.27
CA GLY A 106 18.01 -10.19 -0.49
C GLY A 106 17.25 -8.88 -0.60
N LEU A 107 16.40 -8.53 0.39
CA LEU A 107 15.63 -7.30 0.39
C LEU A 107 16.47 -6.14 0.95
N VAL A 108 16.61 -5.08 0.16
CA VAL A 108 17.41 -3.89 0.51
C VAL A 108 16.47 -2.80 1.03
N LEU A 109 16.69 -2.37 2.27
CA LEU A 109 15.93 -1.31 2.91
C LEU A 109 16.50 0.08 2.56
N SER A 110 15.63 1.10 2.55
CA SER A 110 16.02 2.50 2.36
C SER A 110 16.39 3.14 3.71
N PRO A 111 17.66 3.48 3.98
CA PRO A 111 18.05 4.01 5.28
C PRO A 111 17.46 5.39 5.58
N THR A 112 17.16 6.18 4.55
CA THR A 112 16.67 7.56 4.71
C THR A 112 15.18 7.68 5.01
N LYS A 113 14.41 6.60 4.83
CA LYS A 113 12.95 6.60 4.98
C LYS A 113 12.44 5.79 6.17
N MET A 114 13.36 5.27 7.01
CA MET A 114 12.94 4.49 8.17
C MET A 114 12.50 5.37 9.33
N LYS A 115 11.51 4.86 10.07
CA LYS A 115 11.15 5.32 11.40
C LYS A 115 11.25 4.14 12.35
N ILE A 116 12.04 4.26 13.41
CA ILE A 116 12.33 3.14 14.32
C ILE A 116 11.83 3.48 15.73
N ALA A 117 11.14 2.52 16.35
CA ALA A 117 10.68 2.53 17.74
C ALA A 117 9.89 3.79 18.12
N VAL A 118 8.96 4.22 17.26
CA VAL A 118 8.09 5.37 17.52
C VAL A 118 6.77 4.94 18.15
N LEU A 119 6.14 5.84 18.94
CA LEU A 119 4.84 5.61 19.57
C LEU A 119 3.66 5.88 18.63
N THR A 120 3.90 6.67 17.59
CA THR A 120 2.89 7.02 16.59
C THR A 120 3.51 6.94 15.20
N ILE A 121 2.78 6.33 14.27
CA ILE A 121 3.25 6.06 12.90
C ILE A 121 2.18 6.32 11.87
N GLU A 122 2.59 6.82 10.72
CA GLU A 122 1.74 6.90 9.53
C GLU A 122 1.94 5.69 8.65
N PHE A 123 0.85 4.95 8.41
CA PHE A 123 0.86 3.77 7.58
C PHE A 123 -0.45 3.63 6.82
N TRP A 124 -0.35 3.47 5.51
CA TRP A 124 -1.48 3.23 4.60
C TRP A 124 -2.68 4.17 4.82
N GLY A 125 -2.42 5.48 4.84
CA GLY A 125 -3.45 6.52 4.98
C GLY A 125 -4.01 6.70 6.39
N ALA A 126 -3.49 5.96 7.38
CA ALA A 126 -3.86 6.09 8.78
C ALA A 126 -2.69 6.58 9.63
N VAL A 127 -3.00 7.26 10.73
CA VAL A 127 -2.11 7.55 11.85
C VAL A 127 -2.45 6.56 12.95
N ILE A 128 -1.48 5.75 13.35
CA ILE A 128 -1.62 4.67 14.32
C ILE A 128 -0.77 5.00 15.54
N GLY A 129 -1.34 4.98 16.72
CA GLY A 129 -0.63 5.24 17.97
C GLY A 129 -1.56 5.58 19.11
N GLU A 130 -1.05 5.56 20.35
CA GLU A 130 -1.80 5.90 21.56
C GLU A 130 -3.14 5.14 21.69
N GLY A 131 -3.16 3.88 21.27
CA GLY A 131 -4.37 3.06 21.26
C GLY A 131 -5.44 3.49 20.26
N THR A 132 -5.14 4.46 19.39
CA THR A 132 -6.05 5.00 18.39
C THR A 132 -5.58 4.76 16.96
N ILE A 133 -6.52 4.75 16.04
CA ILE A 133 -6.24 4.69 14.59
C ILE A 133 -7.08 5.78 13.95
N LYS A 134 -6.43 6.82 13.45
CA LYS A 134 -7.07 7.99 12.85
C LYS A 134 -6.76 8.04 11.35
N LEU A 135 -7.70 8.52 10.55
CA LEU A 135 -7.44 8.81 9.14
C LEU A 135 -6.48 10.00 9.02
N GLN A 136 -5.50 9.92 8.11
CA GLN A 136 -4.57 11.04 7.90
C GLN A 136 -5.31 12.31 7.47
N GLN A 137 -4.88 13.46 8.00
CA GLN A 137 -5.54 14.74 7.79
C GLN A 137 -5.65 15.14 6.30
N HIS A 138 -4.63 14.83 5.52
CA HIS A 138 -4.65 15.11 4.08
C HIS A 138 -5.70 14.30 3.32
N ILE A 139 -6.01 13.06 3.77
CA ILE A 139 -7.08 12.24 3.21
C ILE A 139 -8.45 12.84 3.54
N ILE A 140 -8.63 13.27 4.80
CA ILE A 140 -9.87 13.96 5.23
C ILE A 140 -10.09 15.21 4.36
N LYS A 141 -9.05 16.05 4.18
CA LYS A 141 -9.11 17.23 3.33
C LYS A 141 -9.46 16.89 1.88
N LYS A 142 -8.89 15.82 1.31
CA LYS A 142 -9.24 15.37 -0.06
C LYS A 142 -10.70 14.94 -0.17
N ILE A 143 -11.28 14.33 0.85
CA ILE A 143 -12.70 13.93 0.86
C ILE A 143 -13.59 15.16 0.96
N VAL A 144 -13.33 16.05 1.91
CA VAL A 144 -14.16 17.24 2.18
C VAL A 144 -14.12 18.24 1.03
N ASN A 145 -12.94 18.45 0.45
CA ASN A 145 -12.73 19.43 -0.61
C ASN A 145 -12.83 18.83 -2.02
N PHE A 146 -13.38 17.62 -2.16
CA PHE A 146 -13.52 17.00 -3.47
C PHE A 146 -14.46 17.85 -4.36
N ASN A 147 -14.04 18.11 -5.60
CA ASN A 147 -14.84 18.89 -6.52
C ASN A 147 -16.13 18.14 -6.91
N LYS A 148 -17.27 18.67 -6.51
CA LYS A 148 -18.57 18.07 -6.76
C LYS A 148 -18.90 17.92 -8.24
N GLU A 149 -18.40 18.81 -9.09
CA GLU A 149 -18.60 18.73 -10.54
C GLU A 149 -17.93 17.48 -11.13
N GLU A 150 -16.80 17.04 -10.59
CA GLU A 150 -16.14 15.80 -11.02
C GLU A 150 -16.99 14.56 -10.75
N LEU A 151 -17.85 14.58 -9.72
CA LEU A 151 -18.75 13.47 -9.40
C LEU A 151 -19.77 13.16 -10.51
N LYS A 152 -20.00 14.12 -11.42
CA LYS A 152 -20.88 13.94 -12.58
C LYS A 152 -20.27 13.06 -13.67
N THR A 153 -18.98 12.71 -13.55
CA THR A 153 -18.28 11.84 -14.49
C THR A 153 -17.92 10.50 -13.87
N LYS A 154 -17.90 9.43 -14.67
CA LYS A 154 -17.42 8.10 -14.19
C LYS A 154 -16.00 8.14 -13.65
N LYS A 155 -15.11 8.93 -14.28
CA LYS A 155 -13.71 9.08 -13.88
C LYS A 155 -13.63 9.74 -12.50
N GLY A 156 -14.30 10.88 -12.33
CA GLY A 156 -14.31 11.58 -11.04
C GLY A 156 -14.97 10.78 -9.93
N LEU A 157 -16.09 10.08 -10.23
CA LEU A 157 -16.75 9.22 -9.24
C LEU A 157 -15.83 8.05 -8.82
N ARG A 158 -15.10 7.42 -9.75
CA ARG A 158 -14.11 6.38 -9.42
C ARG A 158 -12.95 6.93 -8.58
N SER A 159 -12.48 8.14 -8.89
CA SER A 159 -11.45 8.84 -8.11
C SER A 159 -11.92 9.07 -6.67
N PHE A 160 -13.14 9.60 -6.51
CA PHE A 160 -13.74 9.84 -5.19
C PHE A 160 -13.92 8.55 -4.38
N LEU A 161 -14.46 7.49 -5.01
CA LEU A 161 -14.60 6.17 -4.38
C LEU A 161 -13.25 5.59 -3.96
N GLY A 162 -12.19 5.81 -4.75
CA GLY A 162 -10.81 5.44 -4.41
C GLY A 162 -10.32 6.14 -3.14
N ILE A 163 -10.59 7.45 -3.01
CA ILE A 163 -10.23 8.22 -1.81
C ILE A 163 -11.04 7.73 -0.59
N LEU A 164 -12.35 7.51 -0.74
CA LEU A 164 -13.21 7.00 0.33
C LEU A 164 -12.81 5.60 0.82
N ASN A 165 -12.15 4.81 -0.02
CA ASN A 165 -11.67 3.48 0.38
C ASN A 165 -10.66 3.55 1.54
N TYR A 166 -9.90 4.63 1.70
CA TYR A 166 -9.04 4.85 2.88
C TYR A 166 -9.89 5.02 4.17
N ALA A 167 -11.08 5.61 4.06
CA ALA A 167 -11.99 5.79 5.18
C ALA A 167 -12.81 4.53 5.56
N ARG A 168 -12.67 3.43 4.78
CA ARG A 168 -13.49 2.21 4.92
C ARG A 168 -13.49 1.61 6.33
N ASN A 169 -12.38 1.75 7.04
CA ASN A 169 -12.20 1.21 8.37
C ASN A 169 -12.67 2.17 9.49
N HIS A 170 -12.97 3.41 9.14
CA HIS A 170 -13.36 4.48 10.06
C HIS A 170 -14.88 4.78 9.99
N ILE A 171 -15.54 4.35 8.92
CA ILE A 171 -16.98 4.56 8.72
C ILE A 171 -17.68 3.20 8.73
N PRO A 172 -18.54 2.93 9.73
CA PRO A 172 -19.30 1.69 9.78
C PRO A 172 -20.15 1.52 8.51
N LYS A 173 -20.18 0.29 7.98
CA LYS A 173 -21.01 -0.08 6.82
C LYS A 173 -20.80 0.78 5.57
N LEU A 174 -19.64 1.45 5.42
CA LEU A 174 -19.34 2.33 4.27
C LEU A 174 -19.56 1.61 2.93
N GLY A 175 -19.26 0.33 2.82
CA GLY A 175 -19.48 -0.44 1.58
C GLY A 175 -20.96 -0.50 1.18
N ILE A 176 -21.88 -0.56 2.14
CA ILE A 176 -23.33 -0.52 1.89
C ILE A 176 -23.76 0.88 1.45
N LEU A 177 -23.25 1.92 2.12
CA LEU A 177 -23.55 3.31 1.78
C LEU A 177 -23.04 3.68 0.37
N LEU A 178 -21.92 3.13 -0.05
CA LEU A 178 -21.31 3.43 -1.35
C LEU A 178 -21.81 2.52 -2.48
N ARG A 179 -22.62 1.49 -2.19
CA ARG A 179 -23.12 0.55 -3.20
C ARG A 179 -23.81 1.24 -4.40
N PRO A 180 -24.72 2.21 -4.20
CA PRO A 180 -25.36 2.90 -5.32
C PRO A 180 -24.37 3.65 -6.23
N LEU A 181 -23.29 4.18 -5.63
CA LEU A 181 -22.23 4.87 -6.39
C LEU A 181 -21.38 3.90 -7.20
N TYR A 182 -21.06 2.74 -6.63
CA TYR A 182 -20.35 1.67 -7.38
C TYR A 182 -21.19 1.16 -8.55
N GLU A 183 -22.49 0.99 -8.38
CA GLU A 183 -23.39 0.57 -9.46
C GLU A 183 -23.38 1.56 -10.61
N LYS A 184 -23.37 2.87 -10.34
CA LYS A 184 -23.24 3.92 -11.37
C LYS A 184 -21.90 3.85 -12.13
N THR A 185 -20.82 3.36 -11.51
CA THR A 185 -19.52 3.23 -12.20
C THR A 185 -19.42 1.97 -13.05
N ASN A 186 -20.22 0.94 -12.74
CA ASN A 186 -20.19 -0.36 -13.40
C ASN A 186 -21.22 -0.52 -14.53
N ALA A 187 -22.20 0.39 -14.62
CA ALA A 187 -23.22 0.37 -15.66
C ALA A 187 -22.58 0.39 -17.05
N HIS A 188 -22.89 -0.62 -17.87
CA HIS A 188 -22.45 -0.70 -19.26
C HIS A 188 -23.16 0.39 -20.08
N GLY A 189 -22.39 1.17 -20.83
CA GLY A 189 -22.87 1.99 -21.93
C GLY A 189 -23.15 3.47 -21.65
N ASP A 190 -23.47 3.90 -20.46
CA ASP A 190 -23.80 5.31 -20.22
C ASP A 190 -22.60 6.14 -19.77
N LYS A 191 -22.17 7.07 -20.63
CA LYS A 191 -21.00 7.93 -20.37
C LYS A 191 -21.33 9.11 -19.44
N ARG A 192 -22.59 9.41 -19.21
CA ARG A 192 -23.05 10.52 -18.35
C ARG A 192 -23.80 9.96 -17.16
N LEU A 193 -23.38 10.35 -15.96
CA LEU A 193 -24.16 10.11 -14.75
C LEU A 193 -25.28 11.13 -14.72
N LYS A 194 -26.53 10.65 -14.70
CA LYS A 194 -27.68 11.52 -14.44
C LYS A 194 -27.61 12.03 -13.00
N PRO A 195 -28.04 13.27 -12.74
CA PRO A 195 -28.04 13.88 -11.41
C PRO A 195 -28.82 13.08 -10.37
#